data_b53c5f1a119cb351b35bd2a14d236540
#
_entry.id   b53c5f1a119cb351b35bd2a14d236540
#
_cell.length_a   1.000
_cell.length_b   1.000
_cell.length_c   1.000
_cell.angle_alpha   90.00
_cell.angle_beta   90.00
_cell.angle_gamma   90.00
#
_symmetry.space_group_name_H-M   'P 1'
#
loop_
_entity.id
_entity.type
_entity.pdbx_description
1 polymer ?
#
loop_
_entity_poly.entity_id
_entity_poly.type
_entity_poly.pdbx_seq_one_letter_code
_entity_poly.pdbx_strand_id
1 'polypeptide(L)'
;MLIATNKYTKLFDYIDNTHKTYEFEALFGFESTTNDTDSELVEIESINLESKLKELDKGISGLTGNIKQVPPIYSAVKVKGKRLYKYARQEKEVELPIRDVAVNNFKLISFEGNKAKL
;
A
#
# COMPACT_ATOMS: atom_id res chain seq x y z
N MET A 1 16.48 1.34 -3.03
CA MET A 1 16.38 2.51 -2.12
C MET A 1 17.60 3.40 -2.32
N LEU A 2 17.40 4.72 -2.54
CA LEU A 2 18.50 5.67 -2.64
C LEU A 2 18.94 6.11 -1.24
N ILE A 3 20.23 6.08 -0.96
CA ILE A 3 20.82 6.47 0.33
C ILE A 3 21.89 7.51 0.07
N ALA A 4 21.91 8.59 0.86
CA ALA A 4 22.96 9.58 0.84
C ALA A 4 23.52 9.80 2.26
N THR A 5 24.82 10.06 2.36
CA THR A 5 25.53 10.26 3.62
C THR A 5 26.16 11.65 3.69
N ASN A 6 26.39 12.14 4.90
CA ASN A 6 27.05 13.41 5.18
C ASN A 6 26.43 14.59 4.41
N LYS A 7 27.25 15.45 3.81
CA LYS A 7 26.79 16.64 3.06
C LYS A 7 25.94 16.32 1.83
N TYR A 8 26.00 15.09 1.31
CA TYR A 8 25.23 14.67 0.14
C TYR A 8 23.74 14.44 0.43
N THR A 9 23.33 14.37 1.70
CA THR A 9 21.90 14.30 2.07
C THR A 9 21.10 15.49 1.55
N LYS A 10 21.73 16.65 1.34
CA LYS A 10 21.09 17.84 0.74
C LYS A 10 20.74 17.67 -0.73
N LEU A 11 21.33 16.70 -1.43
CA LEU A 11 21.00 16.41 -2.83
C LEU A 11 19.58 15.84 -3.01
N PHE A 12 18.99 15.29 -1.95
CA PHE A 12 17.61 14.79 -2.03
C PHE A 12 16.60 15.87 -2.39
N ASP A 13 16.86 17.13 -2.06
CA ASP A 13 16.01 18.28 -2.40
C ASP A 13 16.02 18.59 -3.92
N TYR A 14 17.02 18.08 -4.65
CA TYR A 14 17.21 18.29 -6.09
C TYR A 14 16.94 17.05 -6.93
N ILE A 15 16.66 15.90 -6.30
CA ILE A 15 16.38 14.66 -7.01
C ILE A 15 14.87 14.55 -7.21
N ASP A 16 14.45 14.43 -8.47
CA ASP A 16 13.07 14.08 -8.79
C ASP A 16 12.78 12.65 -8.30
N ASN A 17 12.04 12.54 -7.22
CA ASN A 17 11.67 11.29 -6.56
C ASN A 17 10.14 11.08 -6.61
N THR A 18 9.50 11.61 -7.65
CA THR A 18 8.04 11.56 -7.83
C THR A 18 7.56 10.17 -8.22
N HIS A 19 8.39 9.41 -8.95
CA HIS A 19 8.06 8.05 -9.36
C HIS A 19 8.67 7.01 -8.40
N LYS A 20 7.84 6.09 -7.95
CA LYS A 20 8.24 4.97 -7.08
C LYS A 20 7.69 3.68 -7.64
N THR A 21 8.50 2.64 -7.60
CA THR A 21 8.09 1.29 -7.96
C THR A 21 8.15 0.42 -6.70
N TYR A 22 7.11 -0.36 -6.49
CA TYR A 22 6.99 -1.32 -5.41
C TYR A 22 6.75 -2.70 -6.00
N GLU A 23 7.35 -3.70 -5.40
CA GLU A 23 7.07 -5.10 -5.61
C GLU A 23 6.66 -5.66 -4.25
N PHE A 24 5.54 -6.36 -4.17
CA PHE A 24 5.02 -6.89 -2.92
C PHE A 24 4.25 -8.18 -3.14
N GLU A 25 4.06 -8.93 -2.07
CA GLU A 25 3.19 -10.10 -2.02
C GLU A 25 1.88 -9.76 -1.32
N ALA A 26 0.76 -10.05 -1.97
CA ALA A 26 -0.57 -9.96 -1.38
C ALA A 26 -1.06 -11.35 -1.00
N LEU A 27 -1.48 -11.51 0.25
CA LEU A 27 -2.11 -12.72 0.77
C LEU A 27 -3.63 -12.53 0.75
N PHE A 28 -4.31 -13.28 -0.08
CA PHE A 28 -5.77 -13.19 -0.24
C PHE A 28 -6.51 -14.10 0.74
N GLY A 29 -7.71 -13.68 1.15
CA GLY A 29 -8.56 -14.40 2.08
C GLY A 29 -8.27 -14.12 3.55
N PHE A 30 -7.36 -13.19 3.86
CA PHE A 30 -7.02 -12.78 5.20
C PHE A 30 -7.16 -11.28 5.40
N GLU A 31 -7.46 -10.90 6.62
CA GLU A 31 -7.41 -9.52 7.09
C GLU A 31 -6.44 -9.38 8.27
N SER A 32 -5.90 -8.17 8.43
CA SER A 32 -5.11 -7.80 9.59
C SER A 32 -5.32 -6.33 9.95
N THR A 33 -5.10 -5.98 11.21
CA THR A 33 -5.33 -4.61 11.72
C THR A 33 -4.41 -3.57 11.07
N THR A 34 -3.24 -3.98 10.61
CA THR A 34 -2.23 -3.10 9.98
C THR A 34 -2.17 -3.23 8.46
N ASN A 35 -2.95 -4.12 7.86
CA ASN A 35 -2.83 -4.55 6.47
C ASN A 35 -1.43 -5.12 6.15
N ASP A 36 -0.79 -5.74 7.15
CA ASP A 36 0.53 -6.35 7.03
C ASP A 36 0.52 -7.74 7.68
N THR A 37 1.33 -8.64 7.16
CA THR A 37 1.46 -10.01 7.68
C THR A 37 2.21 -10.09 9.03
N ASP A 38 2.83 -9.00 9.48
CA ASP A 38 3.49 -8.91 10.79
C ASP A 38 2.49 -8.78 11.95
N SER A 39 1.21 -8.52 11.67
CA SER A 39 0.14 -8.50 12.66
C SER A 39 -0.71 -9.77 12.62
N GLU A 40 -1.53 -9.97 13.63
CA GLU A 40 -2.44 -11.14 13.69
C GLU A 40 -3.32 -11.19 12.44
N LEU A 41 -3.29 -12.35 11.78
CA LEU A 41 -4.06 -12.63 10.57
C LEU A 41 -5.36 -13.35 10.94
N VAL A 42 -6.48 -12.84 10.44
CA VAL A 42 -7.78 -13.47 10.55
C VAL A 42 -8.18 -13.99 9.17
N GLU A 43 -8.40 -15.30 9.05
CA GLU A 43 -8.92 -15.89 7.82
C GLU A 43 -10.39 -15.51 7.64
N ILE A 44 -10.71 -14.88 6.50
CA ILE A 44 -12.07 -14.48 6.13
C ILE A 44 -12.68 -15.45 5.14
N GLU A 45 -11.89 -15.87 4.16
CA GLU A 45 -12.33 -16.77 3.08
C GLU A 45 -11.15 -17.59 2.56
N SER A 46 -11.39 -18.88 2.31
CA SER A 46 -10.40 -19.71 1.60
C SER A 46 -10.44 -19.39 0.10
N ILE A 47 -9.39 -18.76 -0.41
CA ILE A 47 -9.29 -18.31 -1.80
C ILE A 47 -8.25 -19.12 -2.56
N ASN A 48 -8.62 -19.60 -3.75
CA ASN A 48 -7.70 -20.09 -4.76
C ASN A 48 -7.66 -19.10 -5.93
N LEU A 49 -6.54 -18.41 -6.11
CA LEU A 49 -6.38 -17.37 -7.12
C LEU A 49 -6.50 -17.91 -8.55
N GLU A 50 -6.15 -19.16 -8.81
CA GLU A 50 -6.27 -19.76 -10.14
C GLU A 50 -7.71 -19.68 -10.65
N SER A 51 -8.70 -19.88 -9.78
CA SER A 51 -10.12 -19.76 -10.12
C SER A 51 -10.64 -18.32 -10.20
N LYS A 52 -9.87 -17.35 -9.66
CA LYS A 52 -10.24 -15.94 -9.50
C LYS A 52 -9.41 -14.96 -10.34
N LEU A 53 -8.63 -15.44 -11.31
CA LEU A 53 -7.71 -14.60 -12.10
C LEU A 53 -8.42 -13.45 -12.82
N LYS A 54 -9.63 -13.69 -13.35
CA LYS A 54 -10.41 -12.63 -14.02
C LYS A 54 -10.84 -11.52 -13.06
N GLU A 55 -11.18 -11.89 -11.83
CA GLU A 55 -11.57 -10.94 -10.78
C GLU A 55 -10.33 -10.14 -10.33
N LEU A 56 -9.19 -10.81 -10.20
CA LEU A 56 -7.92 -10.17 -9.86
C LEU A 56 -7.50 -9.17 -10.95
N ASP A 57 -7.56 -9.54 -12.23
CA ASP A 57 -7.24 -8.64 -13.35
C ASP A 57 -8.17 -7.42 -13.38
N LYS A 58 -9.46 -7.63 -13.11
CA LYS A 58 -10.40 -6.52 -13.00
C LYS A 58 -10.06 -5.59 -11.83
N GLY A 59 -9.66 -6.15 -10.68
CA GLY A 59 -9.20 -5.39 -9.52
C GLY A 59 -7.94 -4.58 -9.84
N ILE A 60 -6.94 -5.19 -10.47
CA ILE A 60 -5.70 -4.54 -10.91
C ILE A 60 -6.02 -3.38 -11.87
N SER A 61 -6.89 -3.62 -12.85
CA SER A 61 -7.32 -2.59 -13.80
C SER A 61 -8.03 -1.43 -13.11
N GLY A 62 -8.87 -1.71 -12.11
CA GLY A 62 -9.57 -0.68 -11.32
C GLY A 62 -8.65 0.15 -10.42
N LEU A 63 -7.47 -0.36 -10.09
CA LEU A 63 -6.46 0.32 -9.28
C LEU A 63 -5.36 0.96 -10.13
N THR A 64 -5.48 0.93 -11.47
CA THR A 64 -4.53 1.54 -12.39
C THR A 64 -5.07 2.87 -12.91
N GLY A 65 -4.19 3.84 -13.13
CA GLY A 65 -4.52 5.19 -13.58
C GLY A 65 -4.62 6.19 -12.42
N ASN A 66 -5.42 7.24 -12.61
CA ASN A 66 -5.65 8.25 -11.56
C ASN A 66 -6.76 7.75 -10.63
N ILE A 67 -6.39 7.44 -9.40
CA ILE A 67 -7.33 6.92 -8.40
C ILE A 67 -7.36 7.79 -7.14
N LYS A 68 -8.45 7.73 -6.41
CA LYS A 68 -8.58 8.35 -5.09
C LYS A 68 -8.24 7.33 -4.02
N GLN A 69 -7.19 7.61 -3.26
CA GLN A 69 -6.72 6.77 -2.17
C GLN A 69 -7.07 7.37 -0.82
N VAL A 70 -7.66 6.57 0.05
CA VAL A 70 -7.74 6.85 1.49
C VAL A 70 -6.54 6.15 2.14
N PRO A 71 -5.58 6.89 2.72
CA PRO A 71 -4.41 6.27 3.33
C PRO A 71 -4.81 5.49 4.58
N PRO A 72 -4.12 4.37 4.88
CA PRO A 72 -4.38 3.64 6.11
C PRO A 72 -4.04 4.49 7.34
N ILE A 73 -4.76 4.27 8.44
CA ILE A 73 -4.54 5.02 9.70
C ILE A 73 -3.13 4.78 10.25
N TYR A 74 -2.56 3.58 10.06
CA TYR A 74 -1.19 3.23 10.42
C TYR A 74 -0.18 3.69 9.37
N SER A 75 -0.23 4.97 8.99
CA SER A 75 0.68 5.56 8.01
C SER A 75 1.43 6.79 8.54
N ALA A 76 2.50 7.18 7.84
CA ALA A 76 3.28 8.38 8.14
C ALA A 76 2.64 9.68 7.62
N VAL A 77 1.48 9.61 7.01
CA VAL A 77 0.74 10.77 6.50
C VAL A 77 0.42 11.72 7.65
N LYS A 78 0.61 13.01 7.44
CA LYS A 78 0.33 14.05 8.44
C LYS A 78 -1.07 14.64 8.23
N VAL A 79 -1.83 14.70 9.32
CA VAL A 79 -3.12 15.41 9.41
C VAL A 79 -3.05 16.36 10.60
N LYS A 80 -3.36 17.64 10.39
CA LYS A 80 -3.26 18.68 11.44
C LYS A 80 -1.90 18.67 12.16
N GLY A 81 -0.81 18.48 11.41
CA GLY A 81 0.56 18.49 11.92
C GLY A 81 1.04 17.21 12.62
N LYS A 82 0.17 16.22 12.87
CA LYS A 82 0.53 14.93 13.47
C LYS A 82 0.41 13.80 12.46
N ARG A 83 1.28 12.79 12.57
CA ARG A 83 1.21 11.58 11.71
C ARG A 83 0.03 10.71 12.09
N LEU A 84 -0.66 10.09 11.11
CA LEU A 84 -1.85 9.27 11.31
C LEU A 84 -1.63 8.12 12.31
N TYR A 85 -0.49 7.42 12.24
CA TYR A 85 -0.18 6.35 13.20
C TYR A 85 -0.18 6.80 14.67
N LYS A 86 0.05 8.10 14.95
CA LYS A 86 -0.03 8.63 16.33
C LYS A 86 -1.47 8.79 16.80
N TYR A 87 -2.42 9.04 15.88
CA TYR A 87 -3.84 9.04 16.20
C TYR A 87 -4.32 7.60 16.44
N ALA A 88 -3.91 6.64 15.59
CA ALA A 88 -4.23 5.24 15.76
C ALA A 88 -3.83 4.69 17.14
N ARG A 89 -2.58 4.98 17.57
CA ARG A 89 -2.08 4.55 18.90
C ARG A 89 -2.79 5.21 20.09
N GLN A 90 -3.47 6.32 19.86
CA GLN A 90 -4.24 7.03 20.88
C GLN A 90 -5.73 6.72 20.82
N GLU A 91 -6.14 5.78 19.93
CA GLU A 91 -7.53 5.40 19.66
C GLU A 91 -8.44 6.62 19.37
N LYS A 92 -7.83 7.67 18.77
CA LYS A 92 -8.53 8.89 18.41
C LYS A 92 -9.04 8.81 17.00
N GLU A 93 -10.31 9.05 16.83
CA GLU A 93 -10.91 9.24 15.52
C GLU A 93 -10.29 10.46 14.81
N VAL A 94 -9.95 10.29 13.56
CA VAL A 94 -9.44 11.32 12.67
C VAL A 94 -10.01 11.12 11.27
N GLU A 95 -10.47 12.20 10.68
CA GLU A 95 -10.90 12.18 9.30
C GLU A 95 -9.70 11.91 8.39
N LEU A 96 -9.77 10.81 7.64
CA LEU A 96 -8.68 10.41 6.74
C LEU A 96 -8.74 11.24 5.46
N PRO A 97 -7.62 11.86 5.04
CA PRO A 97 -7.60 12.67 3.83
C PRO A 97 -7.69 11.77 2.60
N ILE A 98 -8.53 12.15 1.64
CA ILE A 98 -8.53 11.53 0.32
C ILE A 98 -7.40 12.16 -0.50
N ARG A 99 -6.62 11.33 -1.20
CA ARG A 99 -5.51 11.75 -2.04
C ARG A 99 -5.69 11.26 -3.45
N ASP A 100 -5.39 12.11 -4.42
CA ASP A 100 -5.26 11.68 -5.80
C ASP A 100 -3.87 11.07 -5.98
N VAL A 101 -3.82 9.84 -6.49
CA VAL A 101 -2.59 9.11 -6.80
C VAL A 101 -2.64 8.57 -8.22
N ALA A 102 -1.51 8.64 -8.92
CA ALA A 102 -1.36 8.07 -10.26
C ALA A 102 -0.62 6.75 -10.16
N VAL A 103 -1.28 5.67 -10.54
CA VAL A 103 -0.71 4.32 -10.63
C VAL A 103 -0.44 4.01 -12.10
N ASN A 104 0.81 4.18 -12.53
CA ASN A 104 1.16 4.10 -13.95
C ASN A 104 1.25 2.66 -14.48
N ASN A 105 1.64 1.72 -13.61
CA ASN A 105 1.82 0.32 -14.01
C ASN A 105 1.57 -0.56 -12.78
N PHE A 106 0.45 -1.26 -12.79
CA PHE A 106 0.12 -2.25 -11.78
C PHE A 106 -0.17 -3.57 -12.48
N LYS A 107 0.55 -4.64 -12.12
CA LYS A 107 0.44 -5.92 -12.81
C LYS A 107 0.71 -7.09 -11.89
N LEU A 108 0.08 -8.22 -12.18
CA LEU A 108 0.41 -9.51 -11.61
C LEU A 108 1.74 -10.02 -12.20
N ILE A 109 2.69 -10.36 -11.33
CA ILE A 109 3.99 -10.93 -11.71
C ILE A 109 3.90 -12.47 -11.69
N SER A 110 3.41 -13.01 -10.59
CA SER A 110 3.19 -14.45 -10.40
C SER A 110 2.17 -14.69 -9.29
N PHE A 111 1.65 -15.90 -9.19
CA PHE A 111 0.79 -16.31 -8.07
C PHE A 111 1.03 -17.78 -7.73
N GLU A 112 0.72 -18.14 -6.48
CA GLU A 112 0.74 -19.50 -5.97
C GLU A 112 -0.31 -19.64 -4.86
N GLY A 113 -1.28 -20.54 -5.05
CA GLY A 113 -2.40 -20.72 -4.11
C GLY A 113 -3.19 -19.43 -3.91
N ASN A 114 -3.12 -18.86 -2.72
CA ASN A 114 -3.76 -17.59 -2.36
C ASN A 114 -2.81 -16.39 -2.25
N LYS A 115 -1.57 -16.54 -2.70
CA LYS A 115 -0.56 -15.47 -2.75
C LYS A 115 -0.38 -14.97 -4.15
N ALA A 116 -0.35 -13.65 -4.32
CA ALA A 116 0.01 -13.01 -5.57
C ALA A 116 1.18 -12.05 -5.38
N LYS A 117 2.13 -12.09 -6.29
CA LYS A 117 3.22 -11.14 -6.40
C LYS A 117 2.85 -10.08 -7.44
N LEU A 118 2.89 -8.84 -7.03
CA LEU A 118 2.41 -7.68 -7.77
C LEU A 118 3.50 -6.61 -7.88
#